data_a043072a447d3f9acca2a7f637e82462
#
_entry.id   a043072a447d3f9acca2a7f637e82462
#
_cell.length_a   1.000
_cell.length_b   1.000
_cell.length_c   1.000
_cell.angle_alpha   90.00
_cell.angle_beta   90.00
_cell.angle_gamma   90.00
#
_symmetry.space_group_name_H-M   'P 1'
#
loop_
_entity.id
_entity.type
_entity.pdbx_description
1 polymer ?
#
loop_
_entity_poly.entity_id
_entity_poly.type
_entity_poly.pdbx_seq_one_letter_code
_entity_poly.pdbx_strand_id
1 'polypeptide(L)'
;MLMSFQNGIGHEEIMQEIAGKEKVLGGSTTQAASVQGPGIIQNHASLPSWIGEYDGGATERVKDLAETFTAYGLETLTEENIKKRKWMKLFALTAIGPLSAIFDLHHTDLYISNKNQVMSRKLGKDIILETRNVAKADGVDVTEDECLDMFNRIVDSRQTNKSSMAFDVLKKRASEIDFISGAVSRIGKRHGVKTPLNDLMYNIIKIKEGMYT
;
A
#
# COMPACT_ATOMS: atom_id res chain seq x y z
N MET A 1 -21.00 -5.78 -8.89
CA MET A 1 -19.67 -5.18 -9.03
C MET A 1 -19.03 -5.11 -7.65
N LEU A 2 -17.76 -5.49 -7.53
CA LEU A 2 -16.98 -5.43 -6.30
C LEU A 2 -15.73 -4.58 -6.53
N MET A 3 -15.31 -3.83 -5.53
CA MET A 3 -14.10 -3.01 -5.58
C MET A 3 -13.54 -2.82 -4.18
N SER A 4 -12.21 -2.71 -4.04
CA SER A 4 -11.57 -2.41 -2.76
C SER A 4 -10.61 -1.23 -2.90
N PHE A 5 -10.65 -0.31 -1.94
CA PHE A 5 -9.65 0.76 -1.75
C PHE A 5 -8.60 0.41 -0.68
N GLN A 6 -8.62 -0.81 -0.16
CA GLN A 6 -7.66 -1.24 0.86
C GLN A 6 -6.22 -1.18 0.34
N ASN A 7 -5.29 -0.91 1.28
CA ASN A 7 -3.87 -0.92 0.96
C ASN A 7 -3.38 -2.33 0.69
N GLY A 8 -2.32 -2.40 -0.12
CA GLY A 8 -1.74 -3.69 -0.49
C GLY A 8 -2.31 -4.26 -1.79
N ILE A 9 -1.97 -5.50 -2.05
CA ILE A 9 -2.36 -6.27 -3.24
C ILE A 9 -2.80 -7.68 -2.83
N GLY A 10 -3.67 -8.29 -3.65
CA GLY A 10 -4.23 -9.61 -3.40
C GLY A 10 -5.72 -9.60 -3.05
N HIS A 11 -6.30 -8.46 -2.77
CA HIS A 11 -7.74 -8.32 -2.48
C HIS A 11 -8.59 -8.60 -3.72
N GLU A 12 -8.16 -8.07 -4.87
CA GLU A 12 -8.87 -8.20 -6.13
C GLU A 12 -8.89 -9.65 -6.61
N GLU A 13 -7.78 -10.37 -6.46
CA GLU A 13 -7.69 -11.78 -6.80
C GLU A 13 -8.68 -12.62 -5.97
N ILE A 14 -8.76 -12.37 -4.66
CA ILE A 14 -9.73 -13.03 -3.78
C ILE A 14 -11.16 -12.71 -4.21
N MET A 15 -11.44 -11.45 -4.54
CA MET A 15 -12.78 -11.05 -5.02
C MET A 15 -13.12 -11.70 -6.37
N GLN A 16 -12.13 -11.84 -7.27
CA GLN A 16 -12.31 -12.50 -8.55
C GLN A 16 -12.58 -14.01 -8.40
N GLU A 17 -11.91 -14.68 -7.46
CA GLU A 17 -12.16 -16.08 -7.15
C GLU A 17 -13.60 -16.32 -6.63
N ILE A 18 -14.14 -15.39 -5.87
CA ILE A 18 -15.48 -15.51 -5.26
C ILE A 18 -16.59 -15.11 -6.24
N ALA A 19 -16.41 -14.01 -6.96
CA ALA A 19 -17.49 -13.36 -7.69
C ALA A 19 -17.39 -13.47 -9.23
N GLY A 20 -16.23 -13.83 -9.75
CA GLY A 20 -15.91 -13.79 -11.17
C GLY A 20 -15.15 -12.51 -11.55
N LYS A 21 -14.24 -12.65 -12.51
CA LYS A 21 -13.31 -11.58 -12.94
C LYS A 21 -14.04 -10.34 -13.44
N GLU A 22 -15.08 -10.56 -14.23
CA GLU A 22 -15.89 -9.52 -14.85
C GLU A 22 -16.63 -8.61 -13.85
N LYS A 23 -16.66 -8.99 -12.57
CA LYS A 23 -17.34 -8.23 -11.53
C LYS A 23 -16.41 -7.40 -10.66
N VAL A 24 -15.08 -7.49 -10.88
CA VAL A 24 -14.10 -6.89 -9.98
C VAL A 24 -13.40 -5.71 -10.64
N LEU A 25 -13.43 -4.58 -9.95
CA LEU A 25 -12.61 -3.40 -10.24
C LEU A 25 -11.47 -3.29 -9.22
N GLY A 26 -10.35 -2.76 -9.67
CA GLY A 26 -9.26 -2.34 -8.80
C GLY A 26 -9.48 -0.89 -8.33
N GLY A 27 -9.10 -0.63 -7.08
CA GLY A 27 -9.14 0.70 -6.51
C GLY A 27 -7.83 1.05 -5.78
N SER A 28 -7.41 2.31 -5.87
CA SER A 28 -6.30 2.87 -5.12
C SER A 28 -6.66 4.27 -4.67
N THR A 29 -6.52 4.57 -3.38
CA THR A 29 -6.83 5.89 -2.83
C THR A 29 -5.64 6.49 -2.10
N THR A 30 -5.50 7.80 -2.14
CA THR A 30 -4.60 8.59 -1.31
C THR A 30 -5.34 9.40 -0.25
N GLN A 31 -6.65 9.18 -0.11
CA GLN A 31 -7.44 9.75 0.98
C GLN A 31 -6.89 9.28 2.33
N ALA A 32 -6.85 10.18 3.29
CA ALA A 32 -6.46 9.85 4.66
C ALA A 32 -7.51 10.38 5.63
N ALA A 33 -8.10 9.49 6.40
CA ALA A 33 -9.09 9.85 7.41
C ALA A 33 -8.96 8.96 8.65
N SER A 34 -9.46 9.44 9.77
CA SER A 34 -9.53 8.66 11.01
C SER A 34 -10.89 8.82 11.69
N VAL A 35 -11.34 7.73 12.31
CA VAL A 35 -12.52 7.74 13.14
C VAL A 35 -12.15 8.30 14.51
N GLN A 36 -12.78 9.40 14.92
CA GLN A 36 -12.59 10.05 16.24
C GLN A 36 -13.63 9.58 17.25
N GLY A 37 -14.77 9.09 16.77
CA GLY A 37 -15.87 8.59 17.59
C GLY A 37 -17.03 8.12 16.71
N PRO A 38 -18.10 7.61 17.29
CA PRO A 38 -19.29 7.20 16.53
C PRO A 38 -19.82 8.36 15.67
N GLY A 39 -19.82 8.17 14.34
CA GLY A 39 -20.28 9.16 13.37
C GLY A 39 -19.34 10.36 13.15
N ILE A 40 -18.17 10.40 13.79
CA ILE A 40 -17.21 11.50 13.68
C ILE A 40 -15.98 11.05 12.91
N ILE A 41 -15.80 11.58 11.71
CA ILE A 41 -14.65 11.29 10.84
C ILE A 41 -13.83 12.57 10.70
N GLN A 42 -12.53 12.46 10.99
CA GLN A 42 -11.57 13.52 10.69
C GLN A 42 -10.87 13.20 9.37
N ASN A 43 -11.00 14.10 8.42
CA ASN A 43 -10.26 14.03 7.17
C ASN A 43 -8.88 14.68 7.36
N HIS A 44 -7.82 13.97 6.99
CA HIS A 44 -6.43 14.44 7.05
C HIS A 44 -5.88 14.81 5.68
N ALA A 45 -6.43 14.23 4.59
CA ALA A 45 -6.03 14.54 3.23
C ALA A 45 -7.15 14.19 2.26
N SER A 46 -7.54 15.16 1.44
CA SER A 46 -8.46 14.99 0.31
C SER A 46 -7.66 15.01 -0.98
N LEU A 47 -7.18 13.84 -1.38
CA LEU A 47 -6.40 13.62 -2.60
C LEU A 47 -7.15 12.66 -3.52
N PRO A 48 -6.89 12.64 -4.83
CA PRO A 48 -7.61 11.78 -5.75
C PRO A 48 -7.54 10.29 -5.40
N SER A 49 -8.59 9.57 -5.77
CA SER A 49 -8.64 8.11 -5.84
C SER A 49 -8.57 7.67 -7.30
N TRP A 50 -8.18 6.44 -7.56
CA TRP A 50 -8.10 5.86 -8.90
C TRP A 50 -8.82 4.54 -8.94
N ILE A 51 -9.56 4.32 -10.03
CA ILE A 51 -10.28 3.06 -10.28
C ILE A 51 -10.05 2.59 -11.71
N GLY A 52 -10.08 1.28 -11.93
CA GLY A 52 -9.92 0.69 -13.25
C GLY A 52 -10.37 -0.77 -13.28
N GLU A 53 -10.52 -1.35 -14.45
CA GLU A 53 -10.67 -2.79 -14.56
C GLU A 53 -9.41 -3.46 -14.00
N TYR A 54 -9.57 -4.50 -13.17
CA TYR A 54 -8.40 -5.12 -12.55
C TYR A 54 -7.50 -5.83 -13.57
N ASP A 55 -8.10 -6.38 -14.62
CA ASP A 55 -7.38 -6.98 -15.73
C ASP A 55 -6.96 -5.96 -16.82
N GLY A 56 -7.17 -4.65 -16.56
CA GLY A 56 -6.76 -3.52 -17.38
C GLY A 56 -7.90 -2.86 -18.16
N GLY A 57 -7.77 -1.55 -18.33
CA GLY A 57 -8.68 -0.70 -19.08
C GLY A 57 -9.54 0.24 -18.24
N ALA A 58 -10.03 1.29 -18.89
CA ALA A 58 -10.99 2.26 -18.37
C ALA A 58 -12.29 2.17 -19.16
N THR A 59 -13.08 1.15 -18.90
CA THR A 59 -14.37 0.88 -19.57
C THR A 59 -15.41 1.93 -19.20
N GLU A 60 -16.54 2.01 -19.93
CA GLU A 60 -17.63 2.97 -19.64
C GLU A 60 -18.12 2.83 -18.20
N ARG A 61 -18.28 1.59 -17.66
CA ARG A 61 -18.71 1.42 -16.27
C ARG A 61 -17.70 2.00 -15.24
N VAL A 62 -16.40 2.00 -15.58
CA VAL A 62 -15.36 2.61 -14.74
C VAL A 62 -15.47 4.12 -14.79
N LYS A 63 -15.70 4.70 -15.99
CA LYS A 63 -15.90 6.15 -16.18
C LYS A 63 -17.13 6.63 -15.44
N ASP A 64 -18.28 6.00 -15.65
CA ASP A 64 -19.53 6.33 -14.97
C ASP A 64 -19.40 6.32 -13.45
N LEU A 65 -18.66 5.31 -12.92
CA LEU A 65 -18.41 5.21 -11.48
C LEU A 65 -17.49 6.32 -10.98
N ALA A 66 -16.43 6.65 -11.73
CA ALA A 66 -15.50 7.73 -11.39
C ALA A 66 -16.20 9.10 -11.39
N GLU A 67 -17.04 9.37 -12.38
CA GLU A 67 -17.86 10.57 -12.45
C GLU A 67 -18.85 10.64 -11.28
N THR A 68 -19.50 9.52 -10.96
CA THR A 68 -20.42 9.44 -9.83
C THR A 68 -19.71 9.77 -8.53
N PHE A 69 -18.58 9.15 -8.23
CA PHE A 69 -17.83 9.42 -7.00
C PHE A 69 -17.38 10.89 -6.94
N THR A 70 -16.88 11.43 -8.04
CA THR A 70 -16.45 12.83 -8.13
C THR A 70 -17.61 13.80 -7.91
N ALA A 71 -18.78 13.53 -8.49
CA ALA A 71 -19.98 14.34 -8.30
C ALA A 71 -20.47 14.38 -6.84
N TYR A 72 -20.17 13.32 -6.08
CA TYR A 72 -20.48 13.24 -4.64
C TYR A 72 -19.30 13.61 -3.73
N GLY A 73 -18.26 14.25 -4.26
CA GLY A 73 -17.16 14.84 -3.48
C GLY A 73 -15.96 13.92 -3.23
N LEU A 74 -15.93 12.73 -3.81
CA LEU A 74 -14.76 11.87 -3.82
C LEU A 74 -14.09 11.94 -5.20
N GLU A 75 -13.15 12.88 -5.37
CA GLU A 75 -12.40 13.01 -6.62
C GLU A 75 -11.82 11.66 -7.04
N THR A 76 -12.28 11.13 -8.15
CA THR A 76 -11.92 9.81 -8.64
C THR A 76 -11.56 9.85 -10.11
N LEU A 77 -10.38 9.35 -10.43
CA LEU A 77 -9.83 9.29 -11.78
C LEU A 77 -9.87 7.86 -12.30
N THR A 78 -10.03 7.69 -13.59
CA THR A 78 -9.90 6.40 -14.24
C THR A 78 -8.43 6.05 -14.44
N GLU A 79 -8.10 4.76 -14.33
CA GLU A 79 -6.74 4.26 -14.48
C GLU A 79 -6.72 3.03 -15.41
N GLU A 80 -5.99 3.14 -16.51
CA GLU A 80 -5.86 2.06 -17.50
C GLU A 80 -5.12 0.83 -16.95
N ASN A 81 -4.15 1.06 -16.06
CA ASN A 81 -3.38 0.00 -15.43
C ASN A 81 -3.42 0.13 -13.90
N ILE A 82 -4.58 -0.16 -13.34
CA ILE A 82 -4.79 -0.05 -11.89
C ILE A 82 -3.86 -1.01 -11.11
N LYS A 83 -3.48 -2.14 -11.68
CA LYS A 83 -2.51 -3.06 -11.07
C LYS A 83 -1.13 -2.39 -10.93
N LYS A 84 -0.61 -1.73 -11.97
CA LYS A 84 0.64 -0.95 -11.88
C LYS A 84 0.54 0.12 -10.81
N ARG A 85 -0.55 0.87 -10.76
CA ARG A 85 -0.76 1.91 -9.73
C ARG A 85 -0.75 1.35 -8.31
N LYS A 86 -1.38 0.21 -8.07
CA LYS A 86 -1.34 -0.45 -6.76
C LYS A 86 0.08 -0.86 -6.36
N TRP A 87 0.87 -1.42 -7.29
CA TRP A 87 2.28 -1.70 -7.08
C TRP A 87 3.08 -0.45 -6.78
N MET A 88 2.86 0.66 -7.50
CA MET A 88 3.53 1.94 -7.25
C MET A 88 3.30 2.43 -5.81
N LYS A 89 2.08 2.33 -5.30
CA LYS A 89 1.77 2.66 -3.90
C LYS A 89 2.43 1.67 -2.94
N LEU A 90 2.43 0.38 -3.28
CA LEU A 90 2.98 -0.68 -2.43
C LEU A 90 4.47 -0.52 -2.16
N PHE A 91 5.27 -0.02 -3.10
CA PHE A 91 6.70 0.21 -2.90
C PHE A 91 6.98 1.05 -1.65
N ALA A 92 6.31 2.17 -1.49
CA ALA A 92 6.45 2.99 -0.29
C ALA A 92 5.89 2.30 0.96
N LEU A 93 4.76 1.61 0.84
CA LEU A 93 4.11 0.95 1.97
C LEU A 93 4.98 -0.17 2.57
N THR A 94 5.70 -0.94 1.75
CA THR A 94 6.57 -2.03 2.23
C THR A 94 7.75 -1.53 3.06
N ALA A 95 8.28 -0.35 2.75
CA ALA A 95 9.38 0.25 3.50
C ALA A 95 8.89 1.04 4.73
N ILE A 96 7.84 1.85 4.56
CA ILE A 96 7.40 2.80 5.60
C ILE A 96 6.54 2.12 6.65
N GLY A 97 5.58 1.29 6.23
CA GLY A 97 4.61 0.68 7.12
C GLY A 97 5.25 -0.15 8.24
N PRO A 98 5.94 -1.24 7.90
CA PRO A 98 6.54 -2.13 8.89
C PRO A 98 7.60 -1.45 9.76
N LEU A 99 8.51 -0.68 9.17
CA LEU A 99 9.58 -0.03 9.94
C LEU A 99 9.02 1.01 10.93
N SER A 100 8.02 1.80 10.54
CA SER A 100 7.32 2.70 11.45
C SER A 100 6.65 1.95 12.61
N ALA A 101 6.05 0.77 12.34
CA ALA A 101 5.40 -0.05 13.36
C ALA A 101 6.38 -0.81 14.26
N ILE A 102 7.54 -1.23 13.73
CA ILE A 102 8.58 -1.93 14.48
C ILE A 102 9.25 -0.98 15.49
N PHE A 103 9.64 0.20 15.03
CA PHE A 103 10.36 1.18 15.84
C PHE A 103 9.46 2.16 16.59
N ASP A 104 8.16 2.16 16.31
CA ASP A 104 7.18 3.12 16.86
C ASP A 104 7.55 4.58 16.56
N LEU A 105 8.08 4.84 15.37
CA LEU A 105 8.59 6.14 14.95
C LEU A 105 7.73 6.76 13.84
N HIS A 106 7.71 8.10 13.82
CA HIS A 106 7.23 8.88 12.68
C HIS A 106 8.19 8.73 11.48
N HIS A 107 7.69 8.99 10.28
CA HIS A 107 8.51 8.89 9.06
C HIS A 107 9.74 9.81 9.12
N THR A 108 9.56 11.03 9.62
CA THR A 108 10.64 12.01 9.79
C THR A 108 11.72 11.51 10.76
N ASP A 109 11.31 10.94 11.90
CA ASP A 109 12.26 10.41 12.87
C ASP A 109 13.02 9.22 12.34
N LEU A 110 12.35 8.36 11.59
CA LEU A 110 12.97 7.16 11.03
C LEU A 110 14.00 7.49 9.93
N TYR A 111 13.65 8.42 9.02
CA TYR A 111 14.42 8.60 7.77
C TYR A 111 15.16 9.93 7.66
N ILE A 112 14.92 10.90 8.54
CA ILE A 112 15.53 12.24 8.48
C ILE A 112 16.28 12.58 9.76
N SER A 113 15.61 12.55 10.92
CA SER A 113 16.17 13.03 12.19
C SER A 113 17.03 12.00 12.91
N ASN A 114 16.97 10.74 12.51
CA ASN A 114 17.75 9.66 13.12
C ASN A 114 19.25 9.85 12.84
N LYS A 115 20.10 9.68 13.86
CA LYS A 115 21.58 9.70 13.71
C LYS A 115 22.07 8.67 12.67
N ASN A 116 21.34 7.58 12.49
CA ASN A 116 21.61 6.52 11.51
C ASN A 116 20.70 6.60 10.29
N GLN A 117 20.21 7.78 9.91
CA GLN A 117 19.30 7.98 8.78
C GLN A 117 19.79 7.37 7.47
N VAL A 118 21.11 7.37 7.24
CA VAL A 118 21.71 6.74 6.05
C VAL A 118 21.40 5.24 6.02
N MET A 119 21.50 4.56 7.17
CA MET A 119 21.17 3.14 7.28
C MET A 119 19.67 2.91 7.12
N SER A 120 18.82 3.74 7.72
CA SER A 120 17.36 3.63 7.59
C SER A 120 16.91 3.84 6.15
N ARG A 121 17.45 4.86 5.46
CA ARG A 121 17.15 5.10 4.04
C ARG A 121 17.64 3.95 3.16
N LYS A 122 18.85 3.42 3.44
CA LYS A 122 19.37 2.26 2.71
C LYS A 122 18.46 1.05 2.89
N LEU A 123 18.05 0.73 4.12
CA LEU A 123 17.14 -0.38 4.39
C LEU A 123 15.81 -0.21 3.68
N GLY A 124 15.21 0.97 3.74
CA GLY A 124 13.98 1.29 3.00
C GLY A 124 14.14 1.08 1.50
N LYS A 125 15.25 1.57 0.92
CA LYS A 125 15.57 1.36 -0.50
C LYS A 125 15.72 -0.14 -0.82
N ASP A 126 16.45 -0.90 -0.02
CA ASP A 126 16.69 -2.33 -0.26
C ASP A 126 15.35 -3.12 -0.24
N ILE A 127 14.43 -2.80 0.68
CA ILE A 127 13.08 -3.40 0.73
C ILE A 127 12.29 -3.07 -0.55
N ILE A 128 12.34 -1.82 -1.01
CA ILE A 128 11.65 -1.38 -2.22
C ILE A 128 12.20 -2.10 -3.46
N LEU A 129 13.50 -2.22 -3.58
CA LEU A 129 14.14 -2.90 -4.71
C LEU A 129 13.84 -4.40 -4.73
N GLU A 130 13.76 -5.04 -3.58
CA GLU A 130 13.29 -6.42 -3.47
C GLU A 130 11.82 -6.52 -3.93
N THR A 131 10.94 -5.61 -3.46
CA THR A 131 9.54 -5.54 -3.88
C THR A 131 9.42 -5.31 -5.39
N ARG A 132 10.26 -4.45 -5.98
CA ARG A 132 10.32 -4.21 -7.43
C ARG A 132 10.64 -5.48 -8.22
N ASN A 133 11.58 -6.28 -7.76
CA ASN A 133 11.92 -7.53 -8.44
C ASN A 133 10.72 -8.49 -8.52
N VAL A 134 9.89 -8.51 -7.47
CA VAL A 134 8.64 -9.26 -7.45
C VAL A 134 7.60 -8.65 -8.40
N ALA A 135 7.43 -7.33 -8.38
CA ALA A 135 6.52 -6.63 -9.29
C ALA A 135 6.84 -6.91 -10.76
N LYS A 136 8.12 -6.87 -11.13
CA LYS A 136 8.57 -7.22 -12.50
C LYS A 136 8.25 -8.67 -12.87
N ALA A 137 8.46 -9.60 -11.97
CA ALA A 137 8.12 -11.01 -12.19
C ALA A 137 6.60 -11.21 -12.30
N ASP A 138 5.79 -10.36 -11.63
CA ASP A 138 4.32 -10.34 -11.70
C ASP A 138 3.78 -9.55 -12.92
N GLY A 139 4.66 -9.18 -13.87
CA GLY A 139 4.31 -8.54 -15.13
C GLY A 139 4.14 -7.02 -15.04
N VAL A 140 4.59 -6.38 -13.97
CA VAL A 140 4.55 -4.91 -13.84
C VAL A 140 5.92 -4.33 -14.12
N ASP A 141 6.07 -3.70 -15.28
CA ASP A 141 7.32 -3.05 -15.66
C ASP A 141 7.43 -1.68 -15.00
N VAL A 142 8.48 -1.55 -14.16
CA VAL A 142 8.80 -0.33 -13.41
C VAL A 142 10.32 -0.17 -13.31
N THR A 143 10.78 1.06 -13.46
CA THR A 143 12.18 1.40 -13.26
C THR A 143 12.51 1.52 -11.78
N GLU A 144 13.81 1.57 -11.46
CA GLU A 144 14.25 1.81 -10.08
C GLU A 144 13.82 3.20 -9.59
N ASP A 145 13.96 4.20 -10.45
CA ASP A 145 13.61 5.58 -10.11
C ASP A 145 12.10 5.72 -9.84
N GLU A 146 11.25 5.11 -10.67
CA GLU A 146 9.79 5.11 -10.42
C GLU A 146 9.43 4.52 -9.05
N CYS A 147 10.09 3.42 -8.65
CA CYS A 147 9.81 2.77 -7.37
C CYS A 147 10.24 3.64 -6.17
N LEU A 148 11.37 4.32 -6.31
CA LEU A 148 11.94 5.13 -5.24
C LEU A 148 11.30 6.52 -5.14
N ASP A 149 10.70 7.02 -6.22
CA ASP A 149 10.14 8.36 -6.26
C ASP A 149 9.04 8.57 -5.20
N MET A 150 8.09 7.64 -5.10
CA MET A 150 7.03 7.70 -4.08
C MET A 150 7.60 7.68 -2.66
N PHE A 151 8.59 6.82 -2.40
CA PHE A 151 9.26 6.74 -1.11
C PHE A 151 9.96 8.05 -0.77
N ASN A 152 10.74 8.60 -1.71
CA ASN A 152 11.46 9.85 -1.52
C ASN A 152 10.49 11.01 -1.29
N ARG A 153 9.40 11.13 -2.05
CA ARG A 153 8.38 12.16 -1.84
C ARG A 153 7.78 12.10 -0.44
N ILE A 154 7.44 10.91 0.05
CA ILE A 154 6.89 10.75 1.40
C ILE A 154 7.93 11.13 2.46
N VAL A 155 9.16 10.63 2.32
CA VAL A 155 10.23 10.94 3.26
C VAL A 155 10.56 12.44 3.27
N ASP A 156 10.68 13.05 2.10
CA ASP A 156 11.07 14.46 1.97
C ASP A 156 9.92 15.43 2.29
N SER A 157 8.68 14.97 2.29
CA SER A 157 7.53 15.78 2.75
C SER A 157 7.56 16.11 4.25
N ARG A 158 8.48 15.50 5.00
CA ARG A 158 8.69 15.69 6.44
C ARG A 158 7.41 15.51 7.26
N GLN A 159 6.55 14.61 6.83
CA GLN A 159 5.34 14.29 7.59
C GLN A 159 5.70 13.73 8.95
N THR A 160 5.09 14.31 9.98
CA THR A 160 5.27 13.88 11.38
C THR A 160 4.25 12.82 11.81
N ASN A 161 3.60 12.17 10.84
CA ASN A 161 2.62 11.13 11.12
C ASN A 161 3.29 9.75 11.18
N LYS A 162 2.79 8.90 12.06
CA LYS A 162 3.06 7.46 12.01
C LYS A 162 2.30 6.84 10.85
N SER A 163 2.78 5.70 10.36
CA SER A 163 2.02 4.92 9.36
C SER A 163 0.71 4.38 9.96
N SER A 164 -0.28 4.08 9.10
CA SER A 164 -1.51 3.40 9.51
C SER A 164 -1.20 2.08 10.23
N MET A 165 -0.24 1.32 9.73
CA MET A 165 0.21 0.07 10.36
C MET A 165 0.76 0.29 11.78
N ALA A 166 1.52 1.36 12.01
CA ALA A 166 2.00 1.68 13.35
C ALA A 166 0.83 2.00 14.30
N PHE A 167 -0.20 2.71 13.82
CA PHE A 167 -1.41 2.96 14.61
C PHE A 167 -2.17 1.66 14.93
N ASP A 168 -2.27 0.71 14.00
CA ASP A 168 -2.95 -0.56 14.25
C ASP A 168 -2.20 -1.38 15.30
N VAL A 169 -0.88 -1.50 15.17
CA VAL A 169 -0.02 -2.20 16.16
C VAL A 169 -0.11 -1.53 17.54
N LEU A 170 -0.06 -0.20 17.63
CA LEU A 170 -0.22 0.53 18.88
C LEU A 170 -1.59 0.30 19.52
N LYS A 171 -2.64 0.23 18.72
CA LYS A 171 -4.00 -0.04 19.18
C LYS A 171 -4.30 -1.54 19.36
N LYS A 172 -3.28 -2.40 19.24
CA LYS A 172 -3.39 -3.86 19.37
C LYS A 172 -4.46 -4.43 18.42
N ARG A 173 -4.44 -3.98 17.16
CA ARG A 173 -5.33 -4.47 16.10
C ARG A 173 -4.48 -5.21 15.04
N ALA A 174 -5.13 -6.12 14.32
CA ALA A 174 -4.53 -6.71 13.13
C ALA A 174 -4.27 -5.61 12.09
N SER A 175 -3.10 -5.64 11.48
CA SER A 175 -2.70 -4.68 10.44
C SER A 175 -2.88 -5.28 9.03
N GLU A 176 -2.62 -4.46 8.02
CA GLU A 176 -2.66 -4.90 6.61
C GLU A 176 -1.37 -5.62 6.17
N ILE A 177 -0.52 -6.09 7.09
CA ILE A 177 0.78 -6.69 6.77
C ILE A 177 0.66 -7.89 5.82
N ASP A 178 -0.42 -8.67 5.91
CA ASP A 178 -0.71 -9.81 5.05
C ASP A 178 -0.86 -9.42 3.57
N PHE A 179 -1.33 -8.20 3.29
CA PHE A 179 -1.53 -7.65 1.96
C PHE A 179 -0.42 -6.66 1.53
N ILE A 180 0.54 -6.39 2.40
CA ILE A 180 1.71 -5.57 2.13
C ILE A 180 2.93 -6.48 1.97
N SER A 181 3.78 -6.65 2.97
CA SER A 181 4.97 -7.50 2.87
C SER A 181 4.61 -8.98 2.67
N GLY A 182 3.55 -9.47 3.31
CA GLY A 182 3.06 -10.83 3.11
C GLY A 182 2.61 -11.11 1.68
N ALA A 183 2.01 -10.13 0.99
CA ALA A 183 1.67 -10.27 -0.43
C ALA A 183 2.92 -10.34 -1.31
N VAL A 184 3.91 -9.48 -1.05
CA VAL A 184 5.21 -9.53 -1.77
C VAL A 184 5.86 -10.91 -1.62
N SER A 185 5.88 -11.46 -0.41
CA SER A 185 6.41 -12.79 -0.12
C SER A 185 5.66 -13.89 -0.88
N ARG A 186 4.33 -13.86 -0.85
CA ARG A 186 3.49 -14.86 -1.58
C ARG A 186 3.69 -14.79 -3.08
N ILE A 187 3.70 -13.59 -3.66
CA ILE A 187 3.89 -13.40 -5.09
C ILE A 187 5.32 -13.77 -5.49
N GLY A 188 6.32 -13.34 -4.70
CA GLY A 188 7.72 -13.73 -4.89
C GLY A 188 7.89 -15.25 -4.94
N LYS A 189 7.31 -15.97 -3.98
CA LYS A 189 7.33 -17.44 -3.96
C LYS A 189 6.71 -18.04 -5.21
N ARG A 190 5.57 -17.48 -5.69
CA ARG A 190 4.89 -17.94 -6.93
C ARG A 190 5.78 -17.83 -8.16
N HIS A 191 6.58 -16.77 -8.23
CA HIS A 191 7.47 -16.47 -9.37
C HIS A 191 8.93 -16.90 -9.15
N GLY A 192 9.27 -17.56 -8.04
CA GLY A 192 10.64 -17.98 -7.72
C GLY A 192 11.59 -16.82 -7.37
N VAL A 193 11.05 -15.67 -6.99
CA VAL A 193 11.83 -14.50 -6.54
C VAL A 193 11.97 -14.54 -5.02
N LYS A 194 13.21 -14.46 -4.53
CA LYS A 194 13.49 -14.41 -3.09
C LYS A 194 13.11 -13.05 -2.48
N THR A 195 12.52 -13.08 -1.29
CA THR A 195 12.02 -11.88 -0.59
C THR A 195 12.44 -11.83 0.89
N PRO A 196 13.75 -12.00 1.22
CA PRO A 196 14.19 -12.11 2.60
C PRO A 196 13.86 -10.89 3.46
N LEU A 197 13.86 -9.68 2.90
CA LEU A 197 13.55 -8.47 3.66
C LEU A 197 12.04 -8.34 3.91
N ASN A 198 11.20 -8.58 2.90
CA ASN A 198 9.75 -8.59 3.09
C ASN A 198 9.31 -9.74 4.01
N ASP A 199 9.93 -10.93 3.91
CA ASP A 199 9.68 -12.05 4.82
C ASP A 199 10.01 -11.66 6.27
N LEU A 200 11.15 -10.98 6.48
CA LEU A 200 11.54 -10.49 7.80
C LEU A 200 10.54 -9.47 8.35
N MET A 201 10.15 -8.47 7.54
CA MET A 201 9.16 -7.45 7.95
C MET A 201 7.82 -8.11 8.30
N TYR A 202 7.36 -9.02 7.46
CA TYR A 202 6.13 -9.77 7.69
C TYR A 202 6.18 -10.54 9.01
N ASN A 203 7.22 -11.34 9.22
CA ASN A 203 7.35 -12.17 10.42
C ASN A 203 7.42 -11.34 11.70
N ILE A 204 8.17 -10.23 11.73
CA ILE A 204 8.27 -9.37 12.92
C ILE A 204 6.89 -8.78 13.27
N ILE A 205 6.15 -8.27 12.29
CA ILE A 205 4.81 -7.70 12.56
C ILE A 205 3.86 -8.81 13.01
N LYS A 206 3.84 -9.99 12.38
CA LYS A 206 2.99 -11.12 12.82
C LYS A 206 3.32 -11.58 14.23
N ILE A 207 4.60 -11.60 14.62
CA ILE A 207 5.02 -11.90 16.01
C ILE A 207 4.45 -10.86 16.96
N LYS A 208 4.53 -9.55 16.62
CA LYS A 208 3.94 -8.48 17.44
C LYS A 208 2.42 -8.64 17.54
N GLU A 209 1.73 -8.94 16.45
CA GLU A 209 0.28 -9.19 16.45
C GLU A 209 -0.08 -10.38 17.34
N GLY A 210 0.65 -11.47 17.29
CA GLY A 210 0.43 -12.65 18.13
C GLY A 210 0.61 -12.42 19.63
N MET A 211 1.09 -11.25 20.07
CA MET A 211 1.14 -10.88 21.49
C MET A 211 -0.21 -10.34 22.03
N TYR A 212 -1.18 -10.04 21.15
CA TYR A 212 -2.42 -9.39 21.55
C TYR A 212 -3.67 -9.85 20.78
N THR A 213 -3.56 -10.75 19.80
CA THR A 213 -4.69 -11.34 19.03
C THR A 213 -5.00 -12.76 19.47
#